data_bc23cec78cabedd098cd9e7d237b4f0f
#
_entry.id   bc23cec78cabedd098cd9e7d237b4f0f
#
_cell.length_a   1.000
_cell.length_b   1.000
_cell.length_c   1.000
_cell.angle_alpha   90.00
_cell.angle_beta   90.00
_cell.angle_gamma   90.00
#
_symmetry.space_group_name_H-M   'P 1'
#
loop_
_entity.id
_entity.type
_entity.pdbx_description
1 polymer ?
#
loop_
_entity_poly.entity_id
_entity_poly.type
_entity_poly.pdbx_seq_one_letter_code
_entity_poly.pdbx_strand_id
1 'polypeptide(L)'
;MSNTGNQSCLMGAEDTLSFLRKNQLREAYCNNLWDGARKTLATLWDGHGAIWHGYEIHGLEKIPVEGPALIVYYHGAIPIDYYYFLATLIIQKGRTCHSVADHFLFKIPGFKLLLEVFSVIHGPQEECVRALRNGHLLGISPGGVREALLSDETYPLLWGKRKGFAQVAIDSQVPVIPMFTQNVREGFRSLGTLSFFRWLYERFRLPVAPIYGGFPVKFRTFLGDPIPYDPNITAAELSEKVQQAVQSLINQHQRIPGNILRALLERFQLKPKGH
;
A
#
# COMPACT_ATOMS: atom_id res chain seq x y z
N MET A 1 -6.75 -36.73 -57.93
CA MET A 1 -6.66 -37.26 -56.56
C MET A 1 -5.35 -36.78 -55.99
N SER A 2 -5.38 -35.65 -55.32
CA SER A 2 -4.22 -35.01 -54.73
C SER A 2 -4.24 -35.27 -53.22
N ASN A 3 -3.21 -35.94 -52.78
CA ASN A 3 -2.99 -36.33 -51.39
C ASN A 3 -2.23 -35.17 -50.70
N THR A 4 -2.91 -34.34 -49.94
CA THR A 4 -2.30 -33.33 -49.10
C THR A 4 -1.94 -33.96 -47.75
N GLY A 5 -0.68 -34.41 -47.63
CA GLY A 5 -0.11 -34.89 -46.41
C GLY A 5 -0.02 -33.84 -45.35
N ASN A 6 -0.62 -34.12 -44.24
CA ASN A 6 -0.60 -33.38 -42.99
C ASN A 6 0.82 -33.49 -42.37
N GLN A 7 1.65 -32.47 -42.58
CA GLN A 7 2.92 -32.29 -41.84
C GLN A 7 2.61 -31.69 -40.48
N SER A 8 2.27 -32.53 -39.49
CA SER A 8 2.35 -32.20 -38.10
C SER A 8 3.83 -32.07 -37.73
N CYS A 9 4.28 -30.84 -37.54
CA CYS A 9 5.63 -30.53 -37.06
C CYS A 9 5.79 -31.09 -35.63
N LEU A 10 6.38 -32.28 -35.53
CA LEU A 10 6.86 -32.81 -34.28
C LEU A 10 8.13 -32.03 -33.92
N MET A 11 7.98 -30.96 -33.11
CA MET A 11 9.14 -30.39 -32.43
C MET A 11 9.81 -31.48 -31.60
N GLY A 12 11.08 -31.77 -31.88
CA GLY A 12 11.86 -32.75 -31.14
C GLY A 12 11.91 -32.41 -29.65
N ALA A 13 12.05 -33.41 -28.79
CA ALA A 13 12.12 -33.25 -27.34
C ALA A 13 13.26 -32.27 -26.94
N GLU A 14 14.35 -32.22 -27.69
CA GLU A 14 15.46 -31.31 -27.52
C GLU A 14 15.09 -29.86 -27.84
N ASP A 15 14.29 -29.60 -28.88
CA ASP A 15 13.81 -28.25 -29.21
C ASP A 15 12.82 -27.74 -28.16
N THR A 16 11.98 -28.62 -27.64
CA THR A 16 11.05 -28.27 -26.55
C THR A 16 11.80 -27.92 -25.26
N LEU A 17 12.81 -28.71 -24.91
CA LEU A 17 13.68 -28.47 -23.73
C LEU A 17 14.49 -27.19 -23.87
N SER A 18 15.03 -26.91 -25.06
CA SER A 18 15.78 -25.68 -25.33
C SER A 18 14.87 -24.44 -25.25
N PHE A 19 13.65 -24.52 -25.76
CA PHE A 19 12.63 -23.48 -25.68
C PHE A 19 12.19 -23.22 -24.23
N LEU A 20 11.93 -24.24 -23.43
CA LEU A 20 11.57 -24.15 -22.02
C LEU A 20 12.72 -23.50 -21.21
N ARG A 21 13.97 -23.95 -21.43
CA ARG A 21 15.14 -23.40 -20.77
C ARG A 21 15.37 -21.93 -21.12
N LYS A 22 15.15 -21.55 -22.39
CA LYS A 22 15.28 -20.16 -22.86
C LYS A 22 14.20 -19.26 -22.21
N ASN A 23 12.97 -19.77 -22.07
CA ASN A 23 11.90 -19.04 -21.39
C ASN A 23 12.19 -18.90 -19.90
N GLN A 24 12.63 -19.95 -19.21
CA GLN A 24 13.03 -19.87 -17.80
C GLN A 24 14.16 -18.87 -17.55
N LEU A 25 15.18 -18.86 -18.42
CA LEU A 25 16.27 -17.88 -18.34
C LEU A 25 15.79 -16.45 -18.59
N ARG A 26 14.87 -16.26 -19.53
CA ARG A 26 14.27 -14.97 -19.81
C ARG A 26 13.42 -14.48 -18.64
N GLU A 27 12.63 -15.33 -18.04
CA GLU A 27 11.83 -15.03 -16.83
C GLU A 27 12.72 -14.71 -15.65
N ALA A 28 13.77 -15.50 -15.39
CA ALA A 28 14.73 -15.24 -14.34
C ALA A 28 15.47 -13.90 -14.54
N TYR A 29 15.86 -13.57 -15.79
CA TYR A 29 16.47 -12.29 -16.11
C TYR A 29 15.51 -11.12 -15.89
N CYS A 30 14.25 -11.26 -16.33
CA CYS A 30 13.22 -10.25 -16.09
C CYS A 30 12.98 -10.06 -14.58
N ASN A 31 12.89 -11.13 -13.81
CA ASN A 31 12.69 -11.07 -12.36
C ASN A 31 13.85 -10.36 -11.66
N ASN A 32 15.11 -10.67 -12.03
CA ASN A 32 16.29 -9.99 -11.50
C ASN A 32 16.31 -8.50 -11.85
N LEU A 33 15.88 -8.12 -13.05
CA LEU A 33 15.79 -6.72 -13.48
C LEU A 33 14.74 -5.98 -12.64
N TRP A 34 13.56 -6.59 -12.42
CA TRP A 34 12.51 -6.02 -11.59
C TRP A 34 12.93 -5.90 -10.12
N ASP A 35 13.64 -6.88 -9.58
CA ASP A 35 14.17 -6.81 -8.21
C ASP A 35 15.24 -5.73 -8.08
N GLY A 36 16.09 -5.57 -9.07
CA GLY A 36 17.05 -4.45 -9.14
C GLY A 36 16.36 -3.09 -9.18
N ALA A 37 15.33 -2.94 -10.02
CA ALA A 37 14.54 -1.72 -10.12
C ALA A 37 13.81 -1.40 -8.80
N ARG A 38 13.20 -2.40 -8.16
CA ARG A 38 12.53 -2.24 -6.83
C ARG A 38 13.50 -1.78 -5.77
N LYS A 39 14.68 -2.41 -5.65
CA LYS A 39 15.72 -2.04 -4.68
C LYS A 39 16.24 -0.62 -4.91
N THR A 40 16.47 -0.24 -6.17
CA THR A 40 16.92 1.10 -6.52
C THR A 40 15.88 2.16 -6.13
N LEU A 41 14.62 1.95 -6.51
CA LEU A 41 13.53 2.85 -6.14
C LEU A 41 13.30 2.88 -4.62
N ALA A 42 13.38 1.74 -3.95
CA ALA A 42 13.27 1.67 -2.49
C ALA A 42 14.38 2.49 -1.82
N THR A 43 15.63 2.39 -2.29
CA THR A 43 16.75 3.18 -1.76
C THR A 43 16.53 4.69 -1.96
N LEU A 44 16.03 5.10 -3.13
CA LEU A 44 15.71 6.51 -3.39
C LEU A 44 14.59 7.03 -2.48
N TRP A 45 13.52 6.25 -2.29
CA TRP A 45 12.42 6.61 -1.40
C TRP A 45 12.83 6.63 0.07
N ASP A 46 13.64 5.67 0.51
CA ASP A 46 14.19 5.63 1.88
C ASP A 46 15.06 6.85 2.14
N GLY A 47 15.98 7.18 1.23
CA GLY A 47 16.80 8.38 1.30
C GLY A 47 15.97 9.67 1.33
N HIS A 48 14.96 9.79 0.46
CA HIS A 48 14.04 10.92 0.48
C HIS A 48 13.27 11.00 1.82
N GLY A 49 12.75 9.89 2.31
CA GLY A 49 12.05 9.81 3.59
C GLY A 49 12.93 10.25 4.76
N ALA A 50 14.15 9.76 4.82
CA ALA A 50 15.12 10.12 5.86
C ALA A 50 15.50 11.61 5.82
N ILE A 51 15.79 12.15 4.63
CA ILE A 51 16.24 13.54 4.46
C ILE A 51 15.07 14.52 4.61
N TRP A 52 13.95 14.29 3.92
CA TRP A 52 12.86 15.26 3.85
C TRP A 52 11.95 15.22 5.08
N HIS A 53 11.50 14.03 5.46
CA HIS A 53 10.55 13.85 6.56
C HIS A 53 11.18 13.32 7.86
N GLY A 54 12.48 12.96 7.86
CA GLY A 54 13.10 12.25 8.98
C GLY A 54 12.30 11.01 9.34
N TYR A 55 11.89 10.24 8.34
CA TYR A 55 10.98 9.12 8.47
C TYR A 55 11.46 8.09 9.48
N GLU A 56 10.55 7.63 10.30
CA GLU A 56 10.76 6.56 11.29
C GLU A 56 9.62 5.55 11.20
N ILE A 57 9.91 4.29 11.48
CA ILE A 57 8.92 3.22 11.57
C ILE A 57 9.05 2.50 12.90
N HIS A 58 7.91 2.20 13.53
CA HIS A 58 7.81 1.52 14.81
C HIS A 58 6.91 0.29 14.66
N GLY A 59 7.33 -0.84 15.23
CA GLY A 59 6.58 -2.10 15.17
C GLY A 59 6.84 -2.91 13.90
N LEU A 60 7.94 -2.66 13.17
CA LEU A 60 8.28 -3.41 11.96
C LEU A 60 8.45 -4.91 12.22
N GLU A 61 8.81 -5.29 13.45
CA GLU A 61 8.90 -6.69 13.91
C GLU A 61 7.56 -7.43 13.84
N LYS A 62 6.45 -6.70 13.88
CA LYS A 62 5.08 -7.25 13.79
C LYS A 62 4.72 -7.74 12.38
N ILE A 63 5.46 -7.30 11.36
CA ILE A 63 5.34 -7.86 10.01
C ILE A 63 6.04 -9.22 9.98
N PRO A 64 5.34 -10.30 9.59
CA PRO A 64 5.93 -11.63 9.54
C PRO A 64 7.10 -11.68 8.56
N VAL A 65 8.15 -12.43 8.91
CA VAL A 65 9.31 -12.64 8.03
C VAL A 65 8.90 -13.45 6.80
N GLU A 66 8.02 -14.43 7.00
CA GLU A 66 7.46 -15.27 5.96
C GLU A 66 5.94 -15.37 6.11
N GLY A 67 5.27 -15.77 5.03
CA GLY A 67 3.82 -15.93 5.02
C GLY A 67 3.05 -14.62 4.78
N PRO A 68 1.73 -14.73 4.59
CA PRO A 68 0.88 -13.63 4.21
C PRO A 68 0.42 -12.82 5.42
N ALA A 69 0.15 -11.53 5.19
CA ALA A 69 -0.59 -10.66 6.11
C ALA A 69 -1.24 -9.52 5.33
N LEU A 70 -2.38 -9.05 5.81
CA LEU A 70 -3.06 -7.88 5.29
C LEU A 70 -2.71 -6.65 6.12
N ILE A 71 -2.09 -5.66 5.51
CA ILE A 71 -1.80 -4.35 6.14
C ILE A 71 -2.95 -3.40 5.80
N VAL A 72 -3.60 -2.86 6.84
CA VAL A 72 -4.70 -1.89 6.67
C VAL A 72 -4.24 -0.54 7.22
N TYR A 73 -4.29 0.50 6.36
CA TYR A 73 -3.72 1.79 6.70
C TYR A 73 -4.64 2.97 6.42
N TYR A 74 -4.41 4.08 7.16
CA TYR A 74 -5.03 5.37 6.93
C TYR A 74 -4.44 6.04 5.68
N HIS A 75 -5.29 6.57 4.79
CA HIS A 75 -4.86 7.17 3.53
C HIS A 75 -4.64 8.69 3.66
N GLY A 76 -3.39 9.13 3.59
CA GLY A 76 -3.04 10.54 3.44
C GLY A 76 -3.55 11.15 2.13
N ALA A 77 -3.47 12.47 1.96
CA ALA A 77 -3.85 13.13 0.70
C ALA A 77 -3.00 12.63 -0.48
N ILE A 78 -1.71 12.45 -0.25
CA ILE A 78 -0.77 11.71 -1.10
C ILE A 78 -0.15 10.62 -0.22
N PRO A 79 -0.13 9.35 -0.66
CA PRO A 79 0.34 8.23 0.18
C PRO A 79 1.87 8.08 0.15
N ILE A 80 2.62 9.19 0.30
CA ILE A 80 4.09 9.17 0.26
C ILE A 80 4.68 8.37 1.44
N ASP A 81 4.03 8.42 2.58
CA ASP A 81 4.36 7.64 3.77
C ASP A 81 4.26 6.13 3.53
N TYR A 82 3.27 5.71 2.75
CA TYR A 82 3.10 4.32 2.36
C TYR A 82 4.24 3.85 1.43
N TYR A 83 4.73 4.71 0.53
CA TYR A 83 5.93 4.39 -0.26
C TYR A 83 7.19 4.26 0.59
N TYR A 84 7.34 5.06 1.65
CA TYR A 84 8.44 4.89 2.62
C TYR A 84 8.32 3.56 3.38
N PHE A 85 7.11 3.18 3.76
CA PHE A 85 6.84 1.87 4.34
C PHE A 85 7.24 0.73 3.40
N LEU A 86 6.83 0.79 2.12
CA LEU A 86 7.21 -0.20 1.11
C LEU A 86 8.74 -0.26 0.92
N ALA A 87 9.41 0.89 0.88
CA ALA A 87 10.85 0.97 0.78
C ALA A 87 11.54 0.28 1.97
N THR A 88 11.09 0.58 3.18
CA THR A 88 11.60 -0.05 4.41
C THR A 88 11.39 -1.56 4.41
N LEU A 89 10.24 -2.06 3.96
CA LEU A 89 9.99 -3.50 3.83
C LEU A 89 10.98 -4.18 2.88
N ILE A 90 11.24 -3.57 1.73
CA ILE A 90 12.16 -4.12 0.74
C ILE A 90 13.60 -4.13 1.28
N ILE A 91 14.03 -3.04 1.93
CA ILE A 91 15.43 -2.88 2.40
C ILE A 91 15.68 -3.70 3.66
N GLN A 92 14.79 -3.65 4.65
CA GLN A 92 15.05 -4.25 5.96
C GLN A 92 14.51 -5.67 6.11
N LYS A 93 13.42 -6.00 5.43
CA LYS A 93 12.79 -7.34 5.51
C LYS A 93 13.01 -8.19 4.26
N GLY A 94 13.50 -7.60 3.16
CA GLY A 94 13.62 -8.29 1.86
C GLY A 94 12.26 -8.72 1.28
N ARG A 95 11.16 -8.09 1.74
CA ARG A 95 9.79 -8.47 1.35
C ARG A 95 9.12 -7.40 0.51
N THR A 96 8.39 -7.86 -0.50
CA THR A 96 7.52 -7.00 -1.32
C THR A 96 6.09 -7.08 -0.78
N CYS A 97 5.43 -5.93 -0.67
CA CYS A 97 4.01 -5.85 -0.34
C CYS A 97 3.23 -5.46 -1.60
N HIS A 98 2.25 -6.27 -1.97
CA HIS A 98 1.28 -5.90 -3.00
C HIS A 98 0.38 -4.78 -2.49
N SER A 99 0.01 -3.85 -3.35
CA SER A 99 -0.80 -2.70 -2.96
C SER A 99 -2.05 -2.64 -3.80
N VAL A 100 -3.19 -2.40 -3.17
CA VAL A 100 -4.44 -2.18 -3.91
C VAL A 100 -4.56 -0.71 -4.25
N ALA A 101 -4.70 -0.40 -5.54
CA ALA A 101 -4.90 0.95 -6.01
C ALA A 101 -6.23 1.11 -6.77
N ASP A 102 -6.72 2.35 -6.79
CA ASP A 102 -7.92 2.68 -7.56
C ASP A 102 -7.67 2.56 -9.07
N HIS A 103 -8.68 2.10 -9.77
CA HIS A 103 -8.63 1.80 -11.21
C HIS A 103 -8.20 3.00 -12.08
N PHE A 104 -8.44 4.24 -11.64
CA PHE A 104 -8.06 5.41 -12.42
C PHE A 104 -6.54 5.58 -12.54
N LEU A 105 -5.74 5.13 -11.55
CA LEU A 105 -4.28 5.24 -11.58
C LEU A 105 -3.67 4.45 -12.74
N PHE A 106 -4.28 3.33 -13.12
CA PHE A 106 -3.83 2.52 -14.26
C PHE A 106 -4.11 3.16 -15.61
N LYS A 107 -4.96 4.20 -15.64
CA LYS A 107 -5.27 4.98 -16.86
C LYS A 107 -4.34 6.16 -17.08
N ILE A 108 -3.49 6.49 -16.10
CA ILE A 108 -2.54 7.60 -16.22
C ILE A 108 -1.36 7.15 -17.10
N PRO A 109 -1.08 7.82 -18.23
CA PRO A 109 0.05 7.50 -19.09
C PRO A 109 1.38 7.54 -18.32
N GLY A 110 2.23 6.51 -18.49
CA GLY A 110 3.52 6.39 -17.82
C GLY A 110 3.47 5.85 -16.39
N PHE A 111 2.32 5.87 -15.72
CA PHE A 111 2.20 5.37 -14.35
C PHE A 111 2.18 3.84 -14.25
N LYS A 112 1.76 3.17 -15.32
CA LYS A 112 1.64 1.71 -15.37
C LYS A 112 2.93 0.99 -14.97
N LEU A 113 4.07 1.44 -15.51
CA LEU A 113 5.37 0.86 -15.19
C LEU A 113 5.73 0.99 -13.69
N LEU A 114 5.47 2.16 -13.11
CA LEU A 114 5.70 2.41 -11.69
C LEU A 114 4.80 1.51 -10.81
N LEU A 115 3.54 1.36 -11.19
CA LEU A 115 2.59 0.48 -10.50
C LEU A 115 3.04 -0.98 -10.55
N GLU A 116 3.55 -1.45 -11.69
CA GLU A 116 4.09 -2.79 -11.86
C GLU A 116 5.34 -3.01 -10.99
N VAL A 117 6.27 -2.05 -10.95
CA VAL A 117 7.48 -2.14 -10.11
C VAL A 117 7.12 -2.28 -8.64
N PHE A 118 6.13 -1.54 -8.15
CA PHE A 118 5.67 -1.63 -6.77
C PHE A 118 4.63 -2.72 -6.51
N SER A 119 4.44 -3.64 -7.46
CA SER A 119 3.48 -4.75 -7.34
C SER A 119 2.06 -4.28 -6.98
N VAL A 120 1.65 -3.16 -7.59
CA VAL A 120 0.30 -2.64 -7.41
C VAL A 120 -0.66 -3.47 -8.24
N ILE A 121 -1.71 -3.97 -7.58
CA ILE A 121 -2.74 -4.79 -8.20
C ILE A 121 -4.04 -4.02 -8.34
N HIS A 122 -4.84 -4.40 -9.32
CA HIS A 122 -6.23 -3.99 -9.40
C HIS A 122 -7.01 -4.52 -8.19
N GLY A 123 -8.04 -3.82 -7.75
CA GLY A 123 -8.77 -4.12 -6.55
C GLY A 123 -9.88 -5.20 -6.58
N PRO A 124 -10.07 -6.09 -7.61
CA PRO A 124 -10.99 -7.20 -7.47
C PRO A 124 -10.60 -8.08 -6.28
N GLN A 125 -11.59 -8.46 -5.48
CA GLN A 125 -11.41 -9.27 -4.28
C GLN A 125 -10.61 -10.55 -4.56
N GLU A 126 -10.89 -11.20 -5.70
CA GLU A 126 -10.26 -12.44 -6.12
C GLU A 126 -8.73 -12.30 -6.33
N GLU A 127 -8.27 -11.18 -6.87
CA GLU A 127 -6.83 -10.90 -7.04
C GLU A 127 -6.15 -10.67 -5.69
N CYS A 128 -6.82 -9.98 -4.78
CA CYS A 128 -6.33 -9.76 -3.41
C CYS A 128 -6.19 -11.09 -2.67
N VAL A 129 -7.22 -11.95 -2.72
CA VAL A 129 -7.20 -13.29 -2.10
C VAL A 129 -6.11 -14.15 -2.71
N ARG A 130 -5.94 -14.12 -4.04
CA ARG A 130 -4.88 -14.88 -4.72
C ARG A 130 -3.49 -14.42 -4.27
N ALA A 131 -3.24 -13.12 -4.15
CA ALA A 131 -1.96 -12.59 -3.69
C ALA A 131 -1.63 -13.08 -2.26
N LEU A 132 -2.59 -13.00 -1.35
CA LEU A 132 -2.43 -13.47 0.03
C LEU A 132 -2.23 -14.99 0.12
N ARG A 133 -3.01 -15.78 -0.62
CA ARG A 133 -2.86 -17.25 -0.65
C ARG A 133 -1.51 -17.71 -1.23
N ASN A 134 -0.90 -16.89 -2.08
CA ASN A 134 0.46 -17.10 -2.59
C ASN A 134 1.56 -16.66 -1.58
N GLY A 135 1.21 -16.31 -0.36
CA GLY A 135 2.16 -15.97 0.70
C GLY A 135 2.64 -14.52 0.70
N HIS A 136 2.04 -13.65 -0.11
CA HIS A 136 2.45 -12.26 -0.22
C HIS A 136 1.81 -11.37 0.88
N LEU A 137 2.47 -10.25 1.18
CA LEU A 137 1.87 -9.17 1.93
C LEU A 137 0.96 -8.36 1.02
N LEU A 138 -0.15 -7.85 1.57
CA LEU A 138 -1.10 -7.01 0.84
C LEU A 138 -1.42 -5.76 1.66
N GLY A 139 -1.32 -4.58 1.05
CA GLY A 139 -1.68 -3.31 1.65
C GLY A 139 -2.98 -2.77 1.08
N ILE A 140 -3.93 -2.43 1.94
CA ILE A 140 -5.23 -1.86 1.57
C ILE A 140 -5.54 -0.65 2.46
N SER A 141 -5.99 0.44 1.84
CA SER A 141 -6.65 1.54 2.55
C SER A 141 -8.16 1.49 2.30
N PRO A 142 -8.99 1.16 3.29
CA PRO A 142 -10.43 1.08 3.10
C PRO A 142 -11.08 2.43 2.78
N GLY A 143 -10.49 3.53 3.27
CA GLY A 143 -10.91 4.88 2.95
C GLY A 143 -10.64 5.29 1.51
N GLY A 144 -9.51 4.82 0.94
CA GLY A 144 -9.09 5.07 -0.44
C GLY A 144 -9.14 6.54 -0.83
N VAL A 145 -9.50 6.81 -2.09
CA VAL A 145 -9.60 8.18 -2.64
C VAL A 145 -10.52 9.09 -1.83
N ARG A 146 -11.61 8.55 -1.25
CA ARG A 146 -12.53 9.35 -0.43
C ARG A 146 -11.83 9.91 0.80
N GLU A 147 -11.07 9.09 1.51
CA GLU A 147 -10.30 9.50 2.69
C GLU A 147 -9.17 10.44 2.29
N ALA A 148 -8.46 10.14 1.18
CA ALA A 148 -7.42 10.99 0.65
C ALA A 148 -7.90 12.43 0.43
N LEU A 149 -9.05 12.60 -0.20
CA LEU A 149 -9.56 13.91 -0.60
C LEU A 149 -10.40 14.61 0.47
N LEU A 150 -11.21 13.89 1.25
CA LEU A 150 -12.23 14.46 2.12
C LEU A 150 -11.89 14.40 3.61
N SER A 151 -10.79 13.76 4.00
CA SER A 151 -10.28 13.81 5.37
C SER A 151 -9.45 15.08 5.60
N ASP A 152 -9.41 15.55 6.84
CA ASP A 152 -8.81 16.82 7.26
C ASP A 152 -7.86 16.65 8.46
N GLU A 153 -7.51 17.73 9.13
CA GLU A 153 -6.64 17.78 10.30
C GLU A 153 -7.22 17.12 11.56
N THR A 154 -8.48 16.66 11.53
CA THR A 154 -9.10 15.90 12.62
C THR A 154 -8.95 14.39 12.43
N TYR A 155 -8.40 13.96 11.29
CA TYR A 155 -8.09 12.56 10.98
C TYR A 155 -9.30 11.60 11.04
N PRO A 156 -10.47 11.95 10.51
CA PRO A 156 -11.61 11.05 10.49
C PRO A 156 -11.36 9.86 9.56
N LEU A 157 -11.71 8.65 10.01
CA LEU A 157 -11.71 7.46 9.17
C LEU A 157 -12.96 7.44 8.27
N LEU A 158 -12.77 7.59 6.97
CA LEU A 158 -13.87 7.73 6.00
C LEU A 158 -14.18 6.42 5.25
N TRP A 159 -14.21 5.30 5.97
CA TRP A 159 -14.41 3.96 5.40
C TRP A 159 -15.88 3.69 5.02
N GLY A 160 -16.84 4.33 5.70
CA GLY A 160 -18.26 4.10 5.49
C GLY A 160 -18.64 2.64 5.73
N LYS A 161 -19.37 2.05 4.77
CA LYS A 161 -19.80 0.64 4.83
C LYS A 161 -18.85 -0.34 4.15
N ARG A 162 -17.60 0.07 3.90
CA ARG A 162 -16.61 -0.74 3.18
C ARG A 162 -16.04 -1.82 4.09
N LYS A 163 -16.38 -3.07 3.80
CA LYS A 163 -15.91 -4.26 4.51
C LYS A 163 -15.27 -5.32 3.60
N GLY A 164 -15.05 -4.97 2.32
CA GLY A 164 -14.43 -5.89 1.36
C GLY A 164 -13.04 -6.34 1.76
N PHE A 165 -12.21 -5.46 2.37
CA PHE A 165 -10.89 -5.83 2.88
C PHE A 165 -10.96 -6.87 4.01
N ALA A 166 -11.99 -6.78 4.88
CA ALA A 166 -12.19 -7.76 5.94
C ALA A 166 -12.61 -9.13 5.37
N GLN A 167 -13.45 -9.12 4.32
CA GLN A 167 -13.79 -10.35 3.61
C GLN A 167 -12.56 -10.98 2.95
N VAL A 168 -11.68 -10.17 2.32
CA VAL A 168 -10.40 -10.65 1.76
C VAL A 168 -9.53 -11.33 2.83
N ALA A 169 -9.43 -10.74 4.04
CA ALA A 169 -8.66 -11.33 5.13
C ALA A 169 -9.25 -12.67 5.59
N ILE A 170 -10.59 -12.76 5.71
CA ILE A 170 -11.30 -13.98 6.10
C ILE A 170 -11.12 -15.07 5.04
N ASP A 171 -11.37 -14.76 3.77
CA ASP A 171 -11.26 -15.71 2.65
C ASP A 171 -9.84 -16.23 2.45
N SER A 172 -8.85 -15.45 2.88
CA SER A 172 -7.43 -15.81 2.81
C SER A 172 -6.88 -16.40 4.10
N GLN A 173 -7.65 -16.36 5.20
CA GLN A 173 -7.26 -16.85 6.54
C GLN A 173 -5.97 -16.19 7.06
N VAL A 174 -5.82 -14.88 6.87
CA VAL A 174 -4.60 -14.15 7.22
C VAL A 174 -4.82 -13.15 8.36
N PRO A 175 -3.77 -12.83 9.14
CA PRO A 175 -3.85 -11.77 10.13
C PRO A 175 -3.93 -10.40 9.46
N VAL A 176 -4.57 -9.45 10.16
CA VAL A 176 -4.66 -8.04 9.75
C VAL A 176 -3.77 -7.19 10.65
N ILE A 177 -2.90 -6.38 10.06
CA ILE A 177 -1.98 -5.48 10.76
C ILE A 177 -2.43 -4.05 10.50
N PRO A 178 -2.94 -3.33 11.52
CA PRO A 178 -3.31 -1.93 11.37
C PRO A 178 -2.06 -1.05 11.32
N MET A 179 -2.08 -0.03 10.47
CA MET A 179 -0.96 0.91 10.31
C MET A 179 -1.47 2.36 10.24
N PHE A 180 -0.73 3.26 10.86
CA PHE A 180 -0.97 4.69 10.81
C PHE A 180 0.34 5.48 10.75
N THR A 181 0.36 6.56 9.98
CA THR A 181 1.50 7.49 9.91
C THR A 181 1.13 8.84 10.50
N GLN A 182 1.84 9.21 11.56
CA GLN A 182 1.72 10.51 12.22
C GLN A 182 2.09 11.66 11.27
N ASN A 183 1.34 12.76 11.35
CA ASN A 183 1.53 14.00 10.58
C ASN A 183 1.33 13.87 9.06
N VAL A 184 0.72 12.78 8.58
CA VAL A 184 0.53 12.58 7.14
C VAL A 184 -0.34 13.68 6.50
N ARG A 185 -1.30 14.26 7.26
CA ARG A 185 -2.13 15.39 6.79
C ARG A 185 -1.42 16.74 6.88
N GLU A 186 -0.40 16.84 7.71
CA GLU A 186 0.46 18.02 7.80
C GLU A 186 1.48 18.08 6.66
N GLY A 187 1.88 16.92 6.13
CA GLY A 187 2.73 16.85 4.94
C GLY A 187 2.00 17.26 3.67
N PHE A 188 0.79 16.76 3.48
CA PHE A 188 -0.05 17.04 2.31
C PHE A 188 -1.51 17.20 2.71
N ARG A 189 -2.15 18.29 2.24
CA ARG A 189 -3.57 18.58 2.46
C ARG A 189 -4.33 18.62 1.15
N SER A 190 -5.62 18.31 1.23
CA SER A 190 -6.55 18.43 0.11
C SER A 190 -7.56 19.56 0.36
N LEU A 191 -7.95 20.26 -0.69
CA LEU A 191 -9.08 21.18 -0.67
C LEU A 191 -10.42 20.46 -0.94
N GLY A 192 -10.43 19.13 -0.96
CA GLY A 192 -11.62 18.31 -1.19
C GLY A 192 -12.73 18.47 -0.15
N THR A 193 -12.40 19.00 1.04
CA THR A 193 -13.37 19.36 2.10
C THR A 193 -14.22 20.56 1.74
N LEU A 194 -13.78 21.43 0.81
CA LEU A 194 -14.57 22.54 0.33
C LEU A 194 -15.83 22.06 -0.40
N SER A 195 -16.96 22.71 -0.15
CA SER A 195 -18.28 22.27 -0.61
C SER A 195 -18.36 21.97 -2.11
N PHE A 196 -17.70 22.75 -2.95
CA PHE A 196 -17.67 22.56 -4.41
C PHE A 196 -16.97 21.24 -4.80
N PHE A 197 -15.74 20.97 -4.31
CA PHE A 197 -15.00 19.76 -4.64
C PHE A 197 -15.63 18.53 -4.03
N ARG A 198 -16.15 18.66 -2.82
CA ARG A 198 -16.92 17.61 -2.15
C ARG A 198 -18.16 17.23 -2.97
N TRP A 199 -18.95 18.19 -3.41
CA TRP A 199 -20.10 17.99 -4.28
C TRP A 199 -19.71 17.31 -5.59
N LEU A 200 -18.61 17.75 -6.24
CA LEU A 200 -18.10 17.18 -7.47
C LEU A 200 -17.72 15.70 -7.29
N TYR A 201 -17.04 15.37 -6.21
CA TYR A 201 -16.68 14.00 -5.89
C TYR A 201 -17.90 13.14 -5.54
N GLU A 202 -18.79 13.62 -4.71
CA GLU A 202 -19.98 12.86 -4.27
C GLU A 202 -20.96 12.62 -5.44
N ARG A 203 -21.09 13.60 -6.35
CA ARG A 203 -22.05 13.53 -7.48
C ARG A 203 -21.51 12.75 -8.68
N PHE A 204 -20.25 12.95 -9.03
CA PHE A 204 -19.66 12.42 -10.28
C PHE A 204 -18.53 11.42 -10.04
N ARG A 205 -18.14 11.19 -8.82
CA ARG A 205 -16.99 10.34 -8.45
C ARG A 205 -15.66 10.80 -9.10
N LEU A 206 -15.56 12.08 -9.44
CA LEU A 206 -14.35 12.66 -10.00
C LEU A 206 -13.41 13.05 -8.86
N PRO A 207 -12.20 12.45 -8.79
CA PRO A 207 -11.23 12.75 -7.74
C PRO A 207 -10.45 14.05 -8.03
N VAL A 208 -11.18 15.11 -8.35
CA VAL A 208 -10.62 16.41 -8.74
C VAL A 208 -10.71 17.35 -7.55
N ALA A 209 -9.68 17.36 -6.72
CA ALA A 209 -9.50 18.36 -5.69
C ALA A 209 -8.03 18.78 -5.65
N PRO A 210 -7.71 20.08 -5.54
CA PRO A 210 -6.34 20.52 -5.39
C PRO A 210 -5.72 19.94 -4.13
N ILE A 211 -4.49 19.41 -4.27
CA ILE A 211 -3.68 18.94 -3.17
C ILE A 211 -2.49 19.90 -3.06
N TYR A 212 -2.20 20.33 -1.84
CA TYR A 212 -1.06 21.19 -1.57
C TYR A 212 -0.25 20.65 -0.39
N GLY A 213 1.02 21.04 -0.31
CA GLY A 213 1.91 20.57 0.74
C GLY A 213 3.30 20.26 0.22
N GLY A 214 3.85 19.11 0.59
CA GLY A 214 5.25 18.78 0.41
C GLY A 214 6.09 19.35 1.54
N PHE A 215 5.46 19.70 2.68
CA PHE A 215 6.18 20.26 3.83
C PHE A 215 7.06 19.18 4.47
N PRO A 216 8.31 19.52 4.87
CA PRO A 216 9.24 18.58 5.50
C PRO A 216 8.90 18.33 6.97
N VAL A 217 7.67 17.89 7.22
CA VAL A 217 7.18 17.55 8.55
C VAL A 217 7.69 16.17 8.98
N LYS A 218 7.75 15.92 10.28
CA LYS A 218 8.18 14.63 10.82
C LYS A 218 7.14 13.55 10.56
N PHE A 219 7.50 12.49 9.84
CA PHE A 219 6.66 11.30 9.69
C PHE A 219 7.14 10.16 10.60
N ARG A 220 6.18 9.56 11.31
CA ARG A 220 6.40 8.32 12.07
C ARG A 220 5.29 7.34 11.77
N THR A 221 5.64 6.20 11.21
CA THR A 221 4.70 5.10 10.95
C THR A 221 4.67 4.15 12.14
N PHE A 222 3.47 3.80 12.58
CA PHE A 222 3.22 2.88 13.68
C PHE A 222 2.42 1.68 13.17
N LEU A 223 2.95 0.50 13.41
CA LEU A 223 2.26 -0.76 13.17
C LEU A 223 1.62 -1.23 14.49
N GLY A 224 0.32 -1.44 14.47
CA GLY A 224 -0.42 -2.00 15.60
C GLY A 224 -0.23 -3.50 15.74
N ASP A 225 -0.76 -4.07 16.79
CA ASP A 225 -0.68 -5.51 17.02
C ASP A 225 -1.49 -6.26 15.95
N PRO A 226 -0.95 -7.37 15.42
CA PRO A 226 -1.67 -8.18 14.46
C PRO A 226 -2.97 -8.73 15.04
N ILE A 227 -4.06 -8.52 14.32
CA ILE A 227 -5.36 -9.11 14.62
C ILE A 227 -5.36 -10.48 13.96
N PRO A 228 -5.32 -11.60 14.72
CA PRO A 228 -5.26 -12.93 14.15
C PRO A 228 -6.55 -13.29 13.40
N TYR A 229 -6.45 -14.24 12.48
CA TYR A 229 -7.61 -14.83 11.85
C TYR A 229 -8.48 -15.58 12.88
N ASP A 230 -9.78 -15.32 12.81
CA ASP A 230 -10.80 -16.00 13.60
C ASP A 230 -11.84 -16.60 12.64
N PRO A 231 -12.05 -17.93 12.61
CA PRO A 231 -13.00 -18.57 11.70
C PRO A 231 -14.47 -18.20 11.98
N ASN A 232 -14.77 -17.67 13.15
CA ASN A 232 -16.14 -17.34 13.56
C ASN A 232 -16.50 -15.86 13.36
N ILE A 233 -15.51 -15.00 13.01
CA ILE A 233 -15.73 -13.57 12.88
C ILE A 233 -16.40 -13.23 11.54
N THR A 234 -17.36 -12.35 11.54
CA THR A 234 -17.93 -11.80 10.31
C THR A 234 -17.09 -10.67 9.74
N ALA A 235 -17.22 -10.42 8.43
CA ALA A 235 -16.54 -9.29 7.79
C ALA A 235 -16.93 -7.92 8.37
N ALA A 236 -18.12 -7.80 8.93
CA ALA A 236 -18.56 -6.58 9.59
C ALA A 236 -17.84 -6.37 10.92
N GLU A 237 -17.79 -7.38 11.77
CA GLU A 237 -17.10 -7.35 13.06
C GLU A 237 -15.59 -7.16 12.90
N LEU A 238 -14.98 -7.88 11.93
CA LEU A 238 -13.55 -7.70 11.64
C LEU A 238 -13.27 -6.28 11.15
N SER A 239 -14.12 -5.73 10.26
CA SER A 239 -13.97 -4.35 9.78
C SER A 239 -14.04 -3.33 10.91
N GLU A 240 -14.96 -3.50 11.85
CA GLU A 240 -15.08 -2.64 13.02
C GLU A 240 -13.86 -2.77 13.94
N LYS A 241 -13.42 -3.99 14.23
CA LYS A 241 -12.24 -4.26 15.05
C LYS A 241 -10.97 -3.61 14.47
N VAL A 242 -10.77 -3.71 13.15
CA VAL A 242 -9.63 -3.08 12.46
C VAL A 242 -9.76 -1.56 12.47
N GLN A 243 -10.96 -1.02 12.26
CA GLN A 243 -11.23 0.42 12.32
C GLN A 243 -10.91 0.99 13.71
N GLN A 244 -11.34 0.30 14.77
CA GLN A 244 -11.00 0.66 16.15
C GLN A 244 -9.51 0.61 16.42
N ALA A 245 -8.80 -0.39 15.88
CA ALA A 245 -7.35 -0.50 16.02
C ALA A 245 -6.61 0.64 15.32
N VAL A 246 -6.99 1.02 14.09
CA VAL A 246 -6.41 2.19 13.40
C VAL A 246 -6.75 3.48 14.14
N GLN A 247 -8.00 3.65 14.61
CA GLN A 247 -8.40 4.81 15.40
C GLN A 247 -7.60 4.92 16.71
N SER A 248 -7.31 3.79 17.36
CA SER A 248 -6.47 3.75 18.55
C SER A 248 -5.05 4.24 18.26
N LEU A 249 -4.44 3.82 17.14
CA LEU A 249 -3.13 4.33 16.70
C LEU A 249 -3.16 5.84 16.45
N ILE A 250 -4.23 6.34 15.81
CA ILE A 250 -4.43 7.79 15.61
C ILE A 250 -4.48 8.50 16.95
N ASN A 251 -5.31 8.05 17.88
CA ASN A 251 -5.49 8.67 19.18
C ASN A 251 -4.23 8.66 20.04
N GLN A 252 -3.40 7.62 19.93
CA GLN A 252 -2.15 7.48 20.68
C GLN A 252 -1.02 8.34 20.12
N HIS A 253 -0.94 8.47 18.81
CA HIS A 253 0.25 9.03 18.15
C HIS A 253 0.02 10.38 17.46
N GLN A 254 -1.23 10.74 17.16
CA GLN A 254 -1.55 12.01 16.50
C GLN A 254 -2.16 13.02 17.48
N ARG A 255 -1.60 14.22 17.51
CA ARG A 255 -2.22 15.35 18.22
C ARG A 255 -3.27 15.99 17.33
N ILE A 256 -4.51 15.93 17.75
CA ILE A 256 -5.68 16.47 17.04
C ILE A 256 -6.12 17.79 17.69
N PRO A 257 -6.44 18.82 16.89
CA PRO A 257 -6.28 18.90 15.44
C PRO A 257 -4.81 18.95 15.01
N GLY A 258 -4.54 18.40 13.82
CA GLY A 258 -3.22 18.45 13.20
C GLY A 258 -2.78 19.90 12.92
N ASN A 259 -1.46 20.17 13.06
CA ASN A 259 -0.92 21.50 12.86
C ASN A 259 0.44 21.43 12.16
N ILE A 260 0.54 22.10 11.00
CA ILE A 260 1.75 22.05 10.14
C ILE A 260 2.97 22.59 10.87
N LEU A 261 2.86 23.73 11.57
CA LEU A 261 3.98 24.35 12.28
C LEU A 261 4.51 23.42 13.38
N ARG A 262 3.61 22.81 14.16
CA ARG A 262 3.99 21.81 15.19
C ARG A 262 4.70 20.63 14.57
N ALA A 263 4.18 20.08 13.48
CA ALA A 263 4.75 18.93 12.79
C ALA A 263 6.13 19.25 12.15
N LEU A 264 6.35 20.49 11.71
CA LEU A 264 7.65 20.99 11.28
C LEU A 264 8.64 21.07 12.44
N LEU A 265 8.21 21.62 13.58
CA LEU A 265 9.08 21.70 14.78
C LEU A 265 9.46 20.31 15.27
N GLU A 266 8.55 19.34 15.25
CA GLU A 266 8.83 17.95 15.61
C GLU A 266 9.93 17.30 14.73
N ARG A 267 10.10 17.79 13.49
CA ARG A 267 11.15 17.33 12.57
C ARG A 267 12.56 17.66 13.06
N PHE A 268 12.71 18.81 13.72
CA PHE A 268 14.00 19.34 14.17
C PHE A 268 14.25 19.14 15.67
N GLN A 269 13.27 18.67 16.44
CA GLN A 269 13.47 18.31 17.83
C GLN A 269 14.31 17.04 17.91
N LEU A 270 15.55 17.20 18.37
CA LEU A 270 16.39 16.08 18.74
C LEU A 270 15.71 15.33 19.91
N LYS A 271 15.47 14.03 19.78
CA LYS A 271 15.08 13.21 20.92
C LYS A 271 16.15 13.39 22.02
N PRO A 272 15.76 13.71 23.27
CA PRO A 272 16.71 13.54 24.35
C PRO A 272 17.17 12.09 24.31
N LYS A 273 18.51 11.87 24.26
CA LYS A 273 19.10 10.54 24.38
C LYS A 273 18.63 10.02 25.75
N GLY A 274 17.69 9.08 25.75
CA GLY A 274 17.27 8.39 26.95
C GLY A 274 18.48 7.63 27.52
N HIS A 275 18.74 7.88 28.77
CA HIS A 275 19.61 7.06 29.59
C HIS A 275 18.91 5.74 29.89
#